data_1dcc4ab8b4a1aa4032060f29312bdf25
#
_entry.id   1dcc4ab8b4a1aa4032060f29312bdf25
#
_cell.length_a   1.000
_cell.length_b   1.000
_cell.length_c   1.000
_cell.angle_alpha   90.00
_cell.angle_beta   90.00
_cell.angle_gamma   90.00
#
_symmetry.space_group_name_H-M   'P 1'
#
loop_
_entity.id
_entity.type
_entity.pdbx_description
1 polymer ?
#
loop_
_entity_poly.entity_id
_entity_poly.type
_entity_poly.pdbx_seq_one_letter_code
_entity_poly.pdbx_strand_id
1 'polypeptide(L)'
;MSAKKSRILVLDHVSPRGVEVMSAEPSFEIVVKPPMKETELVAEISGFDALVVRSQTKVGRAAIAAAPRLKVIGRAGVGVDNVDVDAATERGVIVMNTPGGNTISTAEHAFSLMLSMARCIPQAHASMRDGKWDRKSFTGVEIYNKTLGIIGLGRIGSEFARRAIAFGMRVLAHDPFTSLSRARSLQVEMVELDDLFARADVITVHMPLSERTKAMVGRDAFAKMKKGVRVINCARGGIVDEAALADALREGKVAAAALDVFEQEPPPADHPLRAFPQVVMTPHLGASTNEAQESVGIEIAEAIRDFLLSGEVHNAVNVPNVDARTLAVIRPWLRLAERLGRGVSQLAPDRVEDLAVSYSGAIGEVNTQPITRLVVKGFLERISGCDVNPVNAMVTAAALGIRIVENRVCALGSYSEILQVSAQRGKDSACMTATFFGSADNPRIVRINDRTVEAAPEGVLLLFANDDRPGIIGHIGTILGHHKINIASMTLSREKLGGPAVTALNLDSEPSAEVLKEVSTHPTIHWVKVVKL
;
A
#
# COMPACT_ATOMS: atom_id res chain seq x y z
N MET A 1 -7.16 -31.10 -18.53
CA MET A 1 -6.73 -29.77 -19.07
C MET A 1 -5.53 -29.34 -18.22
N SER A 2 -4.37 -29.09 -18.83
CA SER A 2 -3.20 -28.56 -18.10
C SER A 2 -3.59 -27.20 -17.54
N ALA A 3 -3.46 -27.01 -16.22
CA ALA A 3 -3.70 -25.72 -15.59
C ALA A 3 -2.80 -24.67 -16.25
N LYS A 4 -3.37 -23.54 -16.66
CA LYS A 4 -2.63 -22.45 -17.32
C LYS A 4 -1.62 -21.89 -16.34
N LYS A 5 -0.33 -22.01 -16.65
CA LYS A 5 0.76 -21.50 -15.81
C LYS A 5 0.73 -19.98 -15.72
N SER A 6 1.02 -19.43 -14.54
CA SER A 6 1.28 -18.01 -14.37
C SER A 6 2.67 -17.67 -14.94
N ARG A 7 2.74 -16.70 -15.85
CA ARG A 7 3.98 -16.28 -16.49
C ARG A 7 4.59 -15.10 -15.77
N ILE A 8 5.84 -15.21 -15.38
CA ILE A 8 6.59 -14.20 -14.62
C ILE A 8 7.79 -13.73 -15.43
N LEU A 9 7.87 -12.44 -15.70
CA LEU A 9 9.02 -11.79 -16.32
C LEU A 9 9.96 -11.26 -15.22
N VAL A 10 11.22 -11.68 -15.25
CA VAL A 10 12.25 -11.26 -14.29
C VAL A 10 13.34 -10.50 -15.04
N LEU A 11 13.59 -9.25 -14.64
CA LEU A 11 14.56 -8.34 -15.27
C LEU A 11 15.64 -7.90 -14.25
N ASP A 12 16.59 -7.08 -14.72
CA ASP A 12 17.55 -6.33 -13.89
C ASP A 12 18.50 -7.20 -13.04
N HIS A 13 18.85 -8.39 -13.51
CA HIS A 13 19.78 -9.27 -12.81
C HIS A 13 19.36 -9.55 -11.36
N VAL A 14 18.08 -9.86 -11.14
CA VAL A 14 17.60 -10.37 -9.85
C VAL A 14 18.40 -11.60 -9.45
N SER A 15 18.71 -11.75 -8.15
CA SER A 15 19.50 -12.87 -7.62
C SER A 15 19.03 -14.24 -8.14
N PRO A 16 19.93 -15.13 -8.58
CA PRO A 16 19.60 -16.49 -8.98
C PRO A 16 18.80 -17.24 -7.91
N ARG A 17 19.08 -17.02 -6.64
CA ARG A 17 18.34 -17.63 -5.52
C ARG A 17 16.87 -17.21 -5.51
N GLY A 18 16.56 -15.93 -5.77
CA GLY A 18 15.17 -15.48 -5.93
C GLY A 18 14.48 -16.14 -7.13
N VAL A 19 15.20 -16.31 -8.25
CA VAL A 19 14.67 -17.03 -9.41
C VAL A 19 14.40 -18.50 -9.09
N GLU A 20 15.29 -19.17 -8.34
CA GLU A 20 15.12 -20.55 -7.88
C GLU A 20 13.84 -20.73 -7.05
N VAL A 21 13.56 -19.80 -6.11
CA VAL A 21 12.33 -19.81 -5.28
C VAL A 21 11.07 -19.85 -6.14
N MET A 22 11.00 -19.00 -7.19
CA MET A 22 9.85 -18.98 -8.10
C MET A 22 9.82 -20.20 -9.03
N SER A 23 10.98 -20.66 -9.51
CA SER A 23 11.09 -21.78 -10.45
C SER A 23 10.78 -23.14 -9.80
N ALA A 24 10.87 -23.23 -8.47
CA ALA A 24 10.48 -24.42 -7.73
C ALA A 24 8.96 -24.67 -7.76
N GLU A 25 8.16 -23.67 -8.12
CA GLU A 25 6.70 -23.80 -8.20
C GLU A 25 6.27 -24.26 -9.60
N PRO A 26 5.69 -25.49 -9.73
CA PRO A 26 5.34 -26.06 -11.04
C PRO A 26 4.28 -25.29 -11.82
N SER A 27 3.48 -24.49 -11.13
CA SER A 27 2.42 -23.66 -11.74
C SER A 27 2.95 -22.38 -12.37
N PHE A 28 4.27 -22.10 -12.29
CA PHE A 28 4.90 -20.91 -12.85
C PHE A 28 5.71 -21.22 -14.11
N GLU A 29 5.79 -20.23 -14.98
CA GLU A 29 6.70 -20.14 -16.12
C GLU A 29 7.54 -18.88 -15.95
N ILE A 30 8.84 -19.04 -15.67
CA ILE A 30 9.75 -17.94 -15.39
C ILE A 30 10.54 -17.61 -16.66
N VAL A 31 10.52 -16.33 -17.05
CA VAL A 31 11.30 -15.79 -18.17
C VAL A 31 12.26 -14.75 -17.61
N VAL A 32 13.55 -15.03 -17.66
CA VAL A 32 14.62 -14.13 -17.19
C VAL A 32 15.23 -13.42 -18.39
N LYS A 33 15.30 -12.09 -18.34
CA LYS A 33 15.91 -11.25 -19.37
C LYS A 33 16.78 -10.15 -18.76
N PRO A 34 17.73 -9.58 -19.51
CA PRO A 34 18.52 -8.43 -19.05
C PRO A 34 17.63 -7.19 -18.85
N PRO A 35 18.18 -6.11 -18.24
CA PRO A 35 17.47 -4.83 -18.13
C PRO A 35 16.97 -4.35 -19.51
N MET A 36 15.78 -3.75 -19.53
CA MET A 36 15.14 -3.29 -20.75
C MET A 36 14.84 -1.79 -20.69
N LYS A 37 14.88 -1.13 -21.86
CA LYS A 37 14.26 0.20 -21.99
C LYS A 37 12.74 0.07 -21.91
N GLU A 38 12.06 1.12 -21.48
CA GLU A 38 10.60 1.11 -21.35
C GLU A 38 9.90 0.72 -22.67
N THR A 39 10.41 1.17 -23.82
CA THR A 39 9.87 0.83 -25.14
C THR A 39 9.96 -0.66 -25.48
N GLU A 40 11.03 -1.33 -25.04
CA GLU A 40 11.21 -2.77 -25.22
C GLU A 40 10.27 -3.55 -24.28
N LEU A 41 10.14 -3.07 -23.04
CA LEU A 41 9.22 -3.65 -22.06
C LEU A 41 7.76 -3.58 -22.53
N VAL A 42 7.33 -2.47 -23.13
CA VAL A 42 5.99 -2.30 -23.73
C VAL A 42 5.69 -3.39 -24.77
N ALA A 43 6.67 -3.76 -25.58
CA ALA A 43 6.50 -4.78 -26.62
C ALA A 43 6.39 -6.21 -26.06
N GLU A 44 6.98 -6.47 -24.89
CA GLU A 44 7.15 -7.81 -24.32
C GLU A 44 6.10 -8.19 -23.27
N ILE A 45 5.63 -7.22 -22.47
CA ILE A 45 4.96 -7.47 -21.19
C ILE A 45 3.55 -8.05 -21.30
N SER A 46 2.90 -7.96 -22.47
CA SER A 46 1.47 -8.27 -22.65
C SER A 46 1.03 -9.67 -22.22
N GLY A 47 1.96 -10.63 -22.23
CA GLY A 47 1.71 -12.04 -21.94
C GLY A 47 1.98 -12.48 -20.49
N PHE A 48 2.40 -11.57 -19.60
CA PHE A 48 2.86 -11.91 -18.27
C PHE A 48 1.85 -11.55 -17.19
N ASP A 49 1.77 -12.39 -16.15
CA ASP A 49 0.90 -12.20 -14.97
C ASP A 49 1.64 -11.45 -13.85
N ALA A 50 2.99 -11.52 -13.83
CA ALA A 50 3.84 -10.80 -12.87
C ALA A 50 5.11 -10.28 -13.53
N LEU A 51 5.63 -9.19 -12.99
CA LEU A 51 6.91 -8.57 -13.38
C LEU A 51 7.78 -8.40 -12.14
N VAL A 52 9.05 -8.82 -12.23
CA VAL A 52 10.06 -8.58 -11.18
C VAL A 52 11.16 -7.70 -11.77
N VAL A 53 11.43 -6.57 -11.11
CA VAL A 53 12.46 -5.61 -11.49
C VAL A 53 13.33 -5.20 -10.31
N ARG A 54 14.45 -4.55 -10.60
CA ARG A 54 15.25 -3.78 -9.63
C ARG A 54 15.17 -2.30 -9.98
N SER A 55 16.30 -1.60 -10.06
CA SER A 55 16.36 -0.15 -10.28
C SER A 55 16.63 0.26 -11.73
N GLN A 56 17.05 -0.65 -12.60
CA GLN A 56 17.53 -0.33 -13.95
C GLN A 56 16.39 -0.19 -14.97
N THR A 57 15.39 -1.07 -14.88
CA THR A 57 14.24 -1.02 -15.78
C THR A 57 13.18 -0.06 -15.25
N LYS A 58 12.78 0.91 -16.07
CA LYS A 58 11.66 1.81 -15.78
C LYS A 58 10.34 1.15 -16.18
N VAL A 59 9.39 1.09 -15.26
CA VAL A 59 8.05 0.54 -15.45
C VAL A 59 7.05 1.69 -15.39
N GLY A 60 6.95 2.43 -16.49
CA GLY A 60 6.06 3.59 -16.58
C GLY A 60 4.65 3.23 -17.03
N ARG A 61 3.81 4.24 -17.15
CA ARG A 61 2.39 4.14 -17.54
C ARG A 61 2.19 3.37 -18.85
N ALA A 62 3.06 3.58 -19.84
CA ALA A 62 2.95 2.91 -21.14
C ALA A 62 3.15 1.38 -21.01
N ALA A 63 4.13 0.94 -20.22
CA ALA A 63 4.38 -0.48 -20.00
C ALA A 63 3.23 -1.15 -19.23
N ILE A 64 2.69 -0.47 -18.19
CA ILE A 64 1.56 -0.96 -17.40
C ILE A 64 0.29 -1.04 -18.27
N ALA A 65 0.04 -0.05 -19.13
CA ALA A 65 -1.11 -0.06 -20.04
C ALA A 65 -1.04 -1.19 -21.08
N ALA A 66 0.17 -1.58 -21.54
CA ALA A 66 0.40 -2.66 -22.48
C ALA A 66 0.30 -4.06 -21.86
N ALA A 67 0.07 -4.17 -20.54
CA ALA A 67 0.10 -5.42 -19.78
C ALA A 67 -1.29 -5.85 -19.28
N PRO A 68 -2.21 -6.34 -20.13
CA PRO A 68 -3.60 -6.64 -19.74
C PRO A 68 -3.73 -7.80 -18.75
N ARG A 69 -2.70 -8.64 -18.62
CA ARG A 69 -2.68 -9.80 -17.71
C ARG A 69 -1.96 -9.53 -16.40
N LEU A 70 -1.24 -8.41 -16.31
CA LEU A 70 -0.38 -8.10 -15.18
C LEU A 70 -1.20 -7.90 -13.90
N LYS A 71 -0.87 -8.64 -12.85
CA LYS A 71 -1.53 -8.60 -11.53
C LYS A 71 -0.63 -7.98 -10.47
N VAL A 72 0.69 -8.18 -10.61
CA VAL A 72 1.66 -7.76 -9.61
C VAL A 72 2.98 -7.34 -10.23
N ILE A 73 3.57 -6.27 -9.70
CA ILE A 73 4.93 -5.82 -9.96
C ILE A 73 5.71 -5.95 -8.66
N GLY A 74 6.76 -6.76 -8.67
CA GLY A 74 7.70 -6.89 -7.56
C GLY A 74 8.97 -6.11 -7.81
N ARG A 75 9.27 -5.14 -6.95
CA ARG A 75 10.55 -4.43 -6.99
C ARG A 75 11.50 -5.00 -5.94
N ALA A 76 12.54 -5.71 -6.38
CA ALA A 76 13.60 -6.23 -5.51
C ALA A 76 14.45 -5.08 -4.95
N GLY A 77 14.02 -4.51 -3.84
CA GLY A 77 14.62 -3.38 -3.13
C GLY A 77 13.57 -2.47 -2.47
N VAL A 78 14.00 -1.43 -1.78
CA VAL A 78 13.16 -0.59 -0.91
C VAL A 78 12.37 0.47 -1.71
N GLY A 79 13.04 1.27 -2.52
CA GLY A 79 12.39 2.33 -3.29
C GLY A 79 11.65 1.77 -4.50
N VAL A 80 10.60 2.45 -4.94
CA VAL A 80 9.81 2.10 -6.12
C VAL A 80 9.80 3.24 -7.15
N ASP A 81 10.80 4.10 -7.10
CA ASP A 81 10.88 5.33 -7.91
C ASP A 81 10.89 5.06 -9.42
N ASN A 82 11.28 3.86 -9.84
CA ASN A 82 11.27 3.42 -11.24
C ASN A 82 9.94 2.77 -11.68
N VAL A 83 8.93 2.70 -10.80
CA VAL A 83 7.60 2.15 -11.09
C VAL A 83 6.55 3.26 -10.97
N ASP A 84 5.72 3.45 -11.98
CA ASP A 84 4.55 4.35 -11.92
C ASP A 84 3.46 3.67 -11.07
N VAL A 85 3.53 3.93 -9.75
CA VAL A 85 2.63 3.33 -8.75
C VAL A 85 1.17 3.77 -8.96
N ASP A 86 0.96 4.99 -9.42
CA ASP A 86 -0.39 5.53 -9.68
C ASP A 86 -1.02 4.82 -10.88
N ALA A 87 -0.28 4.67 -11.98
CA ALA A 87 -0.74 3.92 -13.15
C ALA A 87 -1.01 2.44 -12.81
N ALA A 88 -0.15 1.81 -11.99
CA ALA A 88 -0.36 0.45 -11.51
C ALA A 88 -1.67 0.35 -10.69
N THR A 89 -1.91 1.33 -9.81
CA THR A 89 -3.12 1.38 -8.98
C THR A 89 -4.38 1.55 -9.82
N GLU A 90 -4.37 2.47 -10.80
CA GLU A 90 -5.49 2.68 -11.73
C GLU A 90 -5.84 1.39 -12.51
N ARG A 91 -4.83 0.62 -12.90
CA ARG A 91 -4.99 -0.66 -13.60
C ARG A 91 -5.27 -1.85 -12.68
N GLY A 92 -5.29 -1.63 -11.37
CA GLY A 92 -5.52 -2.69 -10.40
C GLY A 92 -4.35 -3.65 -10.22
N VAL A 93 -3.13 -3.21 -10.54
CA VAL A 93 -1.90 -3.98 -10.39
C VAL A 93 -1.27 -3.68 -9.02
N ILE A 94 -0.96 -4.73 -8.26
CA ILE A 94 -0.29 -4.58 -6.97
C ILE A 94 1.20 -4.28 -7.20
N VAL A 95 1.74 -3.32 -6.45
CA VAL A 95 3.19 -3.05 -6.41
C VAL A 95 3.73 -3.46 -5.05
N MET A 96 4.67 -4.40 -5.05
CA MET A 96 5.35 -4.92 -3.85
C MET A 96 6.82 -4.53 -3.87
N ASN A 97 7.40 -4.33 -2.68
CA ASN A 97 8.82 -4.07 -2.51
C ASN A 97 9.42 -4.92 -1.38
N THR A 98 10.72 -4.74 -1.10
CA THR A 98 11.45 -5.45 -0.04
C THR A 98 12.05 -4.45 0.95
N PRO A 99 11.26 -3.96 1.92
CA PRO A 99 11.65 -2.85 2.77
C PRO A 99 12.73 -3.18 3.81
N GLY A 100 13.06 -4.47 3.99
CA GLY A 100 14.05 -4.95 4.97
C GLY A 100 15.40 -5.35 4.39
N GLY A 101 15.43 -5.77 3.15
CA GLY A 101 16.53 -6.55 2.59
C GLY A 101 17.87 -5.83 2.41
N ASN A 102 17.89 -4.49 2.37
CA ASN A 102 19.13 -3.71 2.25
C ASN A 102 19.48 -2.88 3.49
N THR A 103 18.80 -3.09 4.61
CA THR A 103 18.94 -2.25 5.80
C THR A 103 20.39 -2.18 6.30
N ILE A 104 21.02 -3.33 6.44
CA ILE A 104 22.41 -3.43 6.95
C ILE A 104 23.40 -2.84 5.95
N SER A 105 23.33 -3.25 4.68
CA SER A 105 24.27 -2.78 3.65
C SER A 105 24.22 -1.27 3.46
N THR A 106 23.03 -0.67 3.44
CA THR A 106 22.88 0.79 3.31
C THR A 106 23.40 1.52 4.55
N ALA A 107 23.14 1.01 5.76
CA ALA A 107 23.68 1.60 6.99
C ALA A 107 25.22 1.53 7.02
N GLU A 108 25.81 0.42 6.61
CA GLU A 108 27.26 0.23 6.54
C GLU A 108 27.89 1.11 5.46
N HIS A 109 27.26 1.21 4.29
CA HIS A 109 27.72 2.08 3.22
C HIS A 109 27.74 3.56 3.66
N ALA A 110 26.65 4.05 4.22
CA ALA A 110 26.53 5.41 4.71
C ALA A 110 27.56 5.69 5.83
N PHE A 111 27.77 4.72 6.74
CA PHE A 111 28.77 4.85 7.80
C PHE A 111 30.20 4.83 7.26
N SER A 112 30.49 3.99 6.27
CA SER A 112 31.78 3.96 5.57
C SER A 112 32.05 5.27 4.84
N LEU A 113 31.06 5.89 4.22
CA LEU A 113 31.16 7.21 3.59
C LEU A 113 31.45 8.30 4.63
N MET A 114 30.82 8.24 5.82
CA MET A 114 31.12 9.16 6.93
C MET A 114 32.60 9.08 7.33
N LEU A 115 33.13 7.88 7.53
CA LEU A 115 34.54 7.66 7.89
C LEU A 115 35.48 8.07 6.76
N SER A 116 35.16 7.75 5.52
CA SER A 116 35.93 8.12 4.33
C SER A 116 36.02 9.64 4.16
N MET A 117 34.90 10.34 4.36
CA MET A 117 34.85 11.81 4.35
C MET A 117 35.62 12.41 5.52
N ALA A 118 35.45 11.89 6.74
CA ALA A 118 36.11 12.40 7.94
C ALA A 118 37.64 12.28 7.87
N ARG A 119 38.15 11.29 7.16
CA ARG A 119 39.58 10.96 7.06
C ARG A 119 40.17 11.20 5.67
N CYS A 120 39.46 11.83 4.73
CA CYS A 120 39.89 12.12 3.35
C CYS A 120 40.43 10.87 2.61
N ILE A 121 39.86 9.68 2.85
CA ILE A 121 40.41 8.41 2.37
C ILE A 121 40.45 8.33 0.83
N PRO A 122 39.43 8.68 0.05
CA PRO A 122 39.46 8.59 -1.40
C PRO A 122 40.52 9.50 -2.02
N GLN A 123 40.67 10.72 -1.49
CA GLN A 123 41.61 11.73 -1.98
C GLN A 123 43.05 11.31 -1.66
N ALA A 124 43.29 10.82 -0.44
CA ALA A 124 44.62 10.33 -0.03
C ALA A 124 45.01 9.09 -0.86
N HIS A 125 44.08 8.18 -1.11
CA HIS A 125 44.32 7.02 -1.96
C HIS A 125 44.65 7.42 -3.41
N ALA A 126 43.90 8.34 -4.00
CA ALA A 126 44.20 8.85 -5.35
C ALA A 126 45.57 9.48 -5.43
N SER A 127 45.95 10.32 -4.46
CA SER A 127 47.29 10.94 -4.36
C SER A 127 48.42 9.89 -4.29
N MET A 128 48.24 8.83 -3.51
CA MET A 128 49.20 7.71 -3.44
C MET A 128 49.33 6.97 -4.78
N ARG A 129 48.22 6.74 -5.47
CA ARG A 129 48.25 6.11 -6.80
C ARG A 129 48.97 6.98 -7.85
N ASP A 130 48.90 8.32 -7.70
CA ASP A 130 49.64 9.29 -8.53
C ASP A 130 51.12 9.40 -8.13
N GLY A 131 51.61 8.55 -7.23
CA GLY A 131 53.02 8.54 -6.77
C GLY A 131 53.39 9.65 -5.79
N LYS A 132 52.40 10.35 -5.21
CA LYS A 132 52.65 11.45 -4.27
C LYS A 132 52.59 10.96 -2.81
N TRP A 133 53.54 11.45 -1.98
CA TRP A 133 53.56 11.20 -0.54
C TRP A 133 53.20 12.49 0.22
N ASP A 134 51.88 12.84 0.17
CA ASP A 134 51.37 14.06 0.79
C ASP A 134 50.62 13.73 2.10
N ARG A 135 51.25 14.02 3.24
CA ARG A 135 50.67 13.79 4.57
C ARG A 135 49.94 15.00 5.11
N LYS A 136 50.24 16.20 4.64
CA LYS A 136 49.71 17.46 5.22
C LYS A 136 48.36 17.83 4.68
N SER A 137 48.12 17.59 3.41
CA SER A 137 46.84 17.96 2.74
C SER A 137 45.66 17.11 3.18
N PHE A 138 45.88 15.94 3.78
CA PHE A 138 44.84 15.00 4.18
C PHE A 138 44.67 14.89 5.70
N THR A 139 44.80 16.02 6.42
CA THR A 139 44.51 16.08 7.85
C THR A 139 43.01 15.99 8.05
N GLY A 140 42.52 14.87 8.62
CA GLY A 140 41.10 14.61 8.88
C GLY A 140 40.63 15.05 10.26
N VAL A 141 39.44 14.59 10.63
CA VAL A 141 38.87 14.81 11.97
C VAL A 141 38.45 13.47 12.58
N GLU A 142 38.49 13.42 13.91
CA GLU A 142 37.91 12.30 14.67
C GLU A 142 36.40 12.47 14.78
N ILE A 143 35.65 11.34 14.76
CA ILE A 143 34.21 11.33 15.02
C ILE A 143 33.88 11.10 16.49
N TYR A 144 34.86 10.64 17.27
CA TYR A 144 34.73 10.43 18.72
C TYR A 144 34.27 11.73 19.42
N ASN A 145 33.32 11.62 20.34
CA ASN A 145 32.68 12.74 21.05
C ASN A 145 32.01 13.81 20.16
N LYS A 146 31.87 13.58 18.83
CA LYS A 146 31.09 14.45 17.96
C LYS A 146 29.59 14.14 18.07
N THR A 147 28.78 15.15 17.78
CA THR A 147 27.34 15.03 17.77
C THR A 147 26.86 14.66 16.35
N LEU A 148 26.20 13.54 16.22
CA LEU A 148 25.54 13.08 15.00
C LEU A 148 24.06 13.47 15.04
N GLY A 149 23.55 14.14 14.00
CA GLY A 149 22.14 14.37 13.76
C GLY A 149 21.61 13.39 12.70
N ILE A 150 20.63 12.58 13.07
CA ILE A 150 19.96 11.63 12.18
C ILE A 150 18.57 12.17 11.85
N ILE A 151 18.29 12.40 10.57
CA ILE A 151 16.96 12.77 10.09
C ILE A 151 16.29 11.53 9.49
N GLY A 152 15.32 10.94 10.23
CA GLY A 152 14.70 9.65 9.94
C GLY A 152 15.33 8.50 10.73
N LEU A 153 14.68 8.08 11.83
CA LEU A 153 15.13 7.00 12.71
C LEU A 153 14.41 5.67 12.41
N GLY A 154 14.20 5.41 11.11
CA GLY A 154 13.66 4.16 10.60
C GLY A 154 14.64 2.98 10.74
N ARG A 155 14.50 1.97 9.86
CA ARG A 155 15.38 0.78 9.89
C ARG A 155 16.86 1.15 9.71
N ILE A 156 17.19 1.86 8.63
CA ILE A 156 18.58 2.26 8.29
C ILE A 156 19.13 3.24 9.31
N GLY A 157 18.38 4.31 9.67
CA GLY A 157 18.81 5.29 10.66
C GLY A 157 19.09 4.68 12.03
N SER A 158 18.31 3.67 12.45
CA SER A 158 18.56 2.93 13.69
C SER A 158 19.87 2.12 13.64
N GLU A 159 20.14 1.46 12.52
CA GLU A 159 21.39 0.71 12.34
C GLU A 159 22.61 1.62 12.23
N PHE A 160 22.45 2.79 11.61
CA PHE A 160 23.48 3.83 11.59
C PHE A 160 23.76 4.36 13.00
N ALA A 161 22.69 4.65 13.78
CA ALA A 161 22.81 5.12 15.17
C ALA A 161 23.60 4.16 16.05
N ARG A 162 23.30 2.85 15.97
CA ARG A 162 24.03 1.81 16.75
C ARG A 162 25.54 1.84 16.47
N ARG A 163 25.92 1.95 15.20
CA ARG A 163 27.34 2.04 14.79
C ARG A 163 27.98 3.33 15.29
N ALA A 164 27.30 4.45 15.18
CA ALA A 164 27.78 5.74 15.63
C ALA A 164 28.01 5.78 17.16
N ILE A 165 27.08 5.22 17.94
CA ILE A 165 27.22 5.08 19.40
C ILE A 165 28.42 4.20 19.76
N ALA A 166 28.61 3.07 19.06
CA ALA A 166 29.77 2.19 19.27
C ALA A 166 31.11 2.90 18.96
N PHE A 167 31.10 3.89 18.08
CA PHE A 167 32.25 4.76 17.80
C PHE A 167 32.38 5.99 18.75
N GLY A 168 31.54 6.04 19.82
CA GLY A 168 31.59 7.09 20.82
C GLY A 168 31.02 8.45 20.40
N MET A 169 30.11 8.47 19.42
CA MET A 169 29.35 9.66 19.05
C MET A 169 28.14 9.87 19.98
N ARG A 170 27.73 11.13 20.14
CA ARG A 170 26.42 11.48 20.71
C ARG A 170 25.41 11.53 19.58
N VAL A 171 24.28 10.87 19.73
CA VAL A 171 23.29 10.75 18.64
C VAL A 171 22.01 11.48 18.98
N LEU A 172 21.67 12.47 18.15
CA LEU A 172 20.39 13.15 18.10
C LEU A 172 19.59 12.61 16.92
N ALA A 173 18.27 12.52 17.04
CA ALA A 173 17.43 12.18 15.91
C ALA A 173 16.16 13.03 15.85
N HIS A 174 15.72 13.29 14.64
CA HIS A 174 14.39 13.83 14.33
C HIS A 174 13.63 12.84 13.48
N ASP A 175 12.50 12.34 14.01
CA ASP A 175 11.59 11.44 13.31
C ASP A 175 10.18 11.56 13.94
N PRO A 176 9.20 12.11 13.21
CA PRO A 176 7.85 12.32 13.76
C PRO A 176 7.06 11.02 13.99
N PHE A 177 7.55 9.87 13.49
CA PHE A 177 6.86 8.58 13.55
C PHE A 177 7.48 7.62 14.57
N THR A 178 8.67 7.91 15.08
CA THR A 178 9.36 7.04 16.05
C THR A 178 8.95 7.36 17.48
N SER A 179 8.54 6.34 18.23
CA SER A 179 8.18 6.49 19.65
C SER A 179 9.41 6.81 20.52
N LEU A 180 9.20 7.61 21.57
CA LEU A 180 10.26 7.94 22.53
C LEU A 180 10.84 6.70 23.24
N SER A 181 10.03 5.65 23.46
CA SER A 181 10.51 4.40 24.06
C SER A 181 11.50 3.68 23.16
N ARG A 182 11.23 3.64 21.84
CA ARG A 182 12.16 3.07 20.86
C ARG A 182 13.46 3.86 20.78
N ALA A 183 13.41 5.19 20.75
CA ALA A 183 14.58 6.03 20.72
C ALA A 183 15.45 5.83 21.98
N ARG A 184 14.83 5.75 23.16
CA ARG A 184 15.54 5.45 24.43
C ARG A 184 16.23 4.09 24.42
N SER A 185 15.57 3.05 23.87
CA SER A 185 16.19 1.72 23.76
C SER A 185 17.41 1.70 22.82
N LEU A 186 17.50 2.66 21.88
CA LEU A 186 18.64 2.88 21.00
C LEU A 186 19.67 3.85 21.58
N GLN A 187 19.46 4.42 22.77
CA GLN A 187 20.29 5.47 23.36
C GLN A 187 20.41 6.74 22.49
N VAL A 188 19.32 7.10 21.80
CA VAL A 188 19.22 8.25 20.92
C VAL A 188 18.36 9.32 21.57
N GLU A 189 18.83 10.57 21.57
CA GLU A 189 18.06 11.74 22.02
C GLU A 189 17.16 12.23 20.87
N MET A 190 15.83 12.25 21.10
CA MET A 190 14.87 12.81 20.13
C MET A 190 14.78 14.32 20.31
N VAL A 191 14.90 15.05 19.20
CA VAL A 191 14.88 16.52 19.19
C VAL A 191 14.08 17.05 18.01
N GLU A 192 13.69 18.33 18.10
CA GLU A 192 13.13 19.04 16.95
C GLU A 192 14.19 19.28 15.88
N LEU A 193 13.76 19.44 14.62
CA LEU A 193 14.67 19.52 13.48
C LEU A 193 15.65 20.71 13.58
N ASP A 194 15.18 21.87 14.03
CA ASP A 194 16.02 23.06 14.20
C ASP A 194 17.08 22.88 15.30
N ASP A 195 16.74 22.20 16.40
CA ASP A 195 17.69 21.86 17.46
C ASP A 195 18.75 20.86 16.97
N LEU A 196 18.33 19.88 16.15
CA LEU A 196 19.25 18.94 15.50
C LEU A 196 20.26 19.71 14.63
N PHE A 197 19.79 20.62 13.77
CA PHE A 197 20.68 21.43 12.92
C PHE A 197 21.66 22.27 13.74
N ALA A 198 21.22 22.90 14.80
CA ALA A 198 22.06 23.75 15.64
C ALA A 198 23.14 22.97 16.43
N ARG A 199 22.87 21.71 16.78
CA ARG A 199 23.75 20.92 17.67
C ARG A 199 24.63 19.89 16.95
N ALA A 200 24.26 19.46 15.75
CA ALA A 200 24.98 18.40 15.05
C ALA A 200 26.33 18.87 14.46
N ASP A 201 27.35 18.03 14.56
CA ASP A 201 28.65 18.17 13.86
C ASP A 201 28.63 17.39 12.53
N VAL A 202 27.84 16.31 12.46
CA VAL A 202 27.58 15.52 11.27
C VAL A 202 26.07 15.30 11.15
N ILE A 203 25.52 15.43 9.95
CA ILE A 203 24.10 15.20 9.68
C ILE A 203 23.98 14.11 8.61
N THR A 204 23.09 13.15 8.84
CA THR A 204 22.76 12.10 7.88
C THR A 204 21.23 11.98 7.72
N VAL A 205 20.78 11.73 6.49
CA VAL A 205 19.37 11.59 6.16
C VAL A 205 19.04 10.14 5.80
N HIS A 206 17.95 9.62 6.36
CA HIS A 206 17.48 8.24 6.16
C HIS A 206 15.95 8.19 6.07
N MET A 207 15.39 8.93 5.11
CA MET A 207 13.96 9.05 4.88
C MET A 207 13.61 8.98 3.40
N PRO A 208 12.34 8.69 3.02
CA PRO A 208 11.90 8.74 1.63
C PRO A 208 11.80 10.19 1.13
N LEU A 209 11.94 10.37 -0.19
CA LEU A 209 11.60 11.62 -0.85
C LEU A 209 10.07 11.76 -0.93
N SER A 210 9.59 12.93 -0.57
CA SER A 210 8.18 13.32 -0.64
C SER A 210 8.09 14.85 -0.75
N GLU A 211 6.93 15.40 -1.01
CA GLU A 211 6.73 16.86 -1.01
C GLU A 211 7.18 17.54 0.31
N ARG A 212 7.08 16.82 1.44
CA ARG A 212 7.50 17.33 2.76
C ARG A 212 9.00 17.24 3.01
N THR A 213 9.68 16.30 2.37
CA THR A 213 11.11 16.02 2.58
C THR A 213 12.00 16.56 1.46
N LYS A 214 11.39 17.00 0.35
CA LYS A 214 12.07 17.65 -0.76
C LYS A 214 12.75 18.94 -0.29
N ALA A 215 14.05 19.08 -0.59
CA ALA A 215 14.89 20.19 -0.19
C ALA A 215 14.86 20.51 1.33
N MET A 216 14.52 19.51 2.17
CA MET A 216 14.47 19.68 3.63
C MET A 216 15.82 20.13 4.20
N VAL A 217 16.92 19.67 3.64
CA VAL A 217 18.26 20.14 3.93
C VAL A 217 18.67 21.12 2.83
N GLY A 218 18.05 22.29 2.86
CA GLY A 218 18.27 23.38 1.92
C GLY A 218 18.99 24.57 2.57
N ARG A 219 18.94 25.74 1.91
CA ARG A 219 19.62 26.98 2.31
C ARG A 219 19.29 27.39 3.77
N ASP A 220 18.01 27.37 4.15
CA ASP A 220 17.57 27.72 5.50
C ASP A 220 18.10 26.74 6.56
N ALA A 221 18.14 25.45 6.24
CA ALA A 221 18.71 24.44 7.10
C ALA A 221 20.22 24.66 7.29
N PHE A 222 20.96 24.90 6.21
CA PHE A 222 22.39 25.21 6.29
C PHE A 222 22.68 26.46 7.14
N ALA A 223 21.83 27.50 7.03
CA ALA A 223 21.99 28.70 7.85
C ALA A 223 21.96 28.39 9.37
N LYS A 224 21.11 27.46 9.82
CA LYS A 224 20.95 27.04 11.23
C LYS A 224 22.06 26.12 11.73
N MET A 225 22.78 25.42 10.84
CA MET A 225 23.80 24.44 11.19
C MET A 225 25.07 25.10 11.79
N LYS A 226 25.90 24.31 12.44
CA LYS A 226 27.21 24.73 12.86
C LYS A 226 28.12 25.02 11.65
N LYS A 227 29.02 25.98 11.78
CA LYS A 227 30.12 26.17 10.82
C LYS A 227 31.03 24.93 10.84
N GLY A 228 31.30 24.38 9.66
CA GLY A 228 32.12 23.19 9.52
C GLY A 228 31.36 21.88 9.68
N VAL A 229 30.04 21.91 9.65
CA VAL A 229 29.17 20.70 9.64
C VAL A 229 29.51 19.79 8.45
N ARG A 230 29.26 18.50 8.59
CA ARG A 230 29.37 17.49 7.53
C ARG A 230 28.02 16.91 7.22
N VAL A 231 27.75 16.64 5.94
CA VAL A 231 26.43 16.18 5.48
C VAL A 231 26.57 14.87 4.69
N ILE A 232 25.67 13.92 4.98
CA ILE A 232 25.63 12.60 4.34
C ILE A 232 24.24 12.38 3.77
N ASN A 233 24.17 11.98 2.51
CA ASN A 233 22.93 11.53 1.89
C ASN A 233 23.13 10.20 1.15
N CYS A 234 22.63 9.12 1.74
CA CYS A 234 22.50 7.79 1.15
C CYS A 234 21.03 7.35 1.10
N ALA A 235 20.09 8.30 1.12
CA ALA A 235 18.65 8.02 1.10
C ALA A 235 18.04 8.22 -0.29
N ARG A 236 17.78 9.49 -0.65
CA ARG A 236 17.27 9.89 -1.97
C ARG A 236 17.85 11.24 -2.38
N GLY A 237 18.13 11.40 -3.68
CA GLY A 237 18.39 12.71 -4.27
C GLY A 237 17.23 13.67 -4.03
N GLY A 238 17.51 14.97 -3.97
CA GLY A 238 16.51 16.00 -3.75
C GLY A 238 16.05 16.19 -2.29
N ILE A 239 16.47 15.36 -1.32
CA ILE A 239 16.27 15.64 0.12
C ILE A 239 17.27 16.71 0.58
N VAL A 240 18.50 16.60 0.15
CA VAL A 240 19.52 17.64 0.28
C VAL A 240 19.50 18.44 -1.03
N ASP A 241 19.28 19.74 -0.94
CA ASP A 241 19.36 20.65 -2.08
C ASP A 241 20.84 20.77 -2.51
N GLU A 242 21.15 20.23 -3.69
CA GLU A 242 22.51 20.12 -4.21
C GLU A 242 23.11 21.48 -4.56
N ALA A 243 22.31 22.45 -5.00
CA ALA A 243 22.73 23.80 -5.28
C ALA A 243 23.04 24.56 -3.99
N ALA A 244 22.18 24.47 -2.98
CA ALA A 244 22.40 25.04 -1.67
C ALA A 244 23.60 24.40 -0.95
N LEU A 245 23.82 23.11 -1.12
CA LEU A 245 24.99 22.40 -0.60
C LEU A 245 26.28 22.92 -1.26
N ALA A 246 26.28 23.12 -2.58
CA ALA A 246 27.45 23.67 -3.29
C ALA A 246 27.80 25.09 -2.79
N ASP A 247 26.78 25.95 -2.56
CA ASP A 247 27.01 27.28 -1.96
C ASP A 247 27.56 27.17 -0.54
N ALA A 248 26.98 26.32 0.30
CA ALA A 248 27.43 26.11 1.69
C ALA A 248 28.86 25.54 1.79
N LEU A 249 29.26 24.70 0.83
CA LEU A 249 30.63 24.21 0.70
C LEU A 249 31.60 25.34 0.32
N ARG A 250 31.21 26.20 -0.62
CA ARG A 250 32.02 27.35 -1.10
C ARG A 250 32.22 28.38 0.01
N GLU A 251 31.22 28.63 0.84
CA GLU A 251 31.26 29.54 1.98
C GLU A 251 31.97 28.95 3.21
N GLY A 252 32.30 27.64 3.17
CA GLY A 252 32.90 26.94 4.31
C GLY A 252 31.94 26.72 5.48
N LYS A 253 30.65 26.86 5.25
CA LYS A 253 29.58 26.49 6.21
C LYS A 253 29.53 24.98 6.37
N VAL A 254 29.57 24.24 5.25
CA VAL A 254 29.73 22.79 5.18
C VAL A 254 31.22 22.50 4.91
N ALA A 255 31.86 21.73 5.78
CA ALA A 255 33.29 21.37 5.64
C ALA A 255 33.50 20.25 4.62
N ALA A 256 32.56 19.30 4.54
CA ALA A 256 32.63 18.17 3.62
C ALA A 256 31.22 17.53 3.46
N ALA A 257 31.03 16.82 2.39
CA ALA A 257 29.80 16.05 2.16
C ALA A 257 30.11 14.64 1.61
N ALA A 258 29.18 13.72 1.82
CA ALA A 258 29.21 12.37 1.23
C ALA A 258 27.84 12.04 0.65
N LEU A 259 27.80 11.77 -0.65
CA LEU A 259 26.57 11.54 -1.40
C LEU A 259 26.64 10.22 -2.17
N ASP A 260 25.65 9.38 -1.97
CA ASP A 260 25.45 8.15 -2.73
C ASP A 260 24.30 8.30 -3.74
N VAL A 261 23.50 9.35 -3.61
CA VAL A 261 22.28 9.62 -4.39
C VAL A 261 22.24 11.07 -4.86
N PHE A 262 21.60 11.32 -6.01
CA PHE A 262 21.57 12.63 -6.67
C PHE A 262 20.17 12.95 -7.16
N GLU A 263 19.84 14.25 -7.35
CA GLU A 263 18.57 14.70 -7.92
C GLU A 263 18.33 14.12 -9.31
N GLN A 264 19.38 14.06 -10.10
CA GLN A 264 19.40 13.35 -11.38
C GLN A 264 20.40 12.21 -11.33
N GLU A 265 19.96 11.00 -11.61
CA GLU A 265 20.81 9.80 -11.67
C GLU A 265 20.80 9.21 -13.10
N PRO A 266 21.99 9.09 -13.76
CA PRO A 266 23.30 9.54 -13.34
C PRO A 266 23.43 11.08 -13.35
N PRO A 267 24.21 11.66 -12.42
CA PRO A 267 24.48 13.09 -12.40
C PRO A 267 25.28 13.52 -13.64
N PRO A 268 25.02 14.70 -14.23
CA PRO A 268 25.69 15.17 -15.43
C PRO A 268 27.20 15.34 -15.22
N ALA A 269 27.96 15.33 -16.31
CA ALA A 269 29.43 15.41 -16.24
C ALA A 269 29.93 16.73 -15.64
N ASP A 270 29.19 17.81 -15.80
CA ASP A 270 29.45 19.17 -15.30
C ASP A 270 28.77 19.45 -13.94
N HIS A 271 28.32 18.41 -13.24
CA HIS A 271 27.62 18.55 -11.96
C HIS A 271 28.47 19.37 -10.95
N PRO A 272 27.90 20.45 -10.34
CA PRO A 272 28.67 21.40 -9.52
C PRO A 272 29.47 20.77 -8.37
N LEU A 273 28.92 19.73 -7.74
CA LEU A 273 29.57 19.08 -6.60
C LEU A 273 30.86 18.32 -6.97
N ARG A 274 31.08 18.01 -8.25
CA ARG A 274 32.34 17.38 -8.73
C ARG A 274 33.55 18.30 -8.60
N ALA A 275 33.34 19.62 -8.53
CA ALA A 275 34.40 20.60 -8.37
C ALA A 275 34.94 20.67 -6.94
N PHE A 276 34.28 20.05 -5.95
CA PHE A 276 34.69 20.13 -4.54
C PHE A 276 35.43 18.86 -4.13
N PRO A 277 36.75 18.94 -3.91
CA PRO A 277 37.57 17.79 -3.52
C PRO A 277 37.19 17.20 -2.15
N GLN A 278 36.50 17.96 -1.28
CA GLN A 278 35.98 17.50 0.01
C GLN A 278 34.65 16.76 -0.08
N VAL A 279 34.07 16.58 -1.28
CA VAL A 279 32.88 15.79 -1.48
C VAL A 279 33.23 14.36 -1.90
N VAL A 280 32.73 13.37 -1.18
CA VAL A 280 32.83 11.95 -1.53
C VAL A 280 31.55 11.54 -2.23
N MET A 281 31.66 10.98 -3.42
CA MET A 281 30.51 10.59 -4.24
C MET A 281 30.60 9.11 -4.63
N THR A 282 29.48 8.41 -4.56
CA THR A 282 29.34 7.01 -5.02
C THR A 282 28.10 6.86 -5.89
N PRO A 283 28.09 5.93 -6.87
CA PRO A 283 27.01 5.80 -7.84
C PRO A 283 25.86 4.91 -7.34
N HIS A 284 25.18 5.33 -6.27
CA HIS A 284 24.01 4.69 -5.66
C HIS A 284 24.29 3.22 -5.25
N LEU A 285 25.28 3.02 -4.37
CA LEU A 285 25.78 1.70 -3.95
C LEU A 285 25.19 1.19 -2.64
N GLY A 286 24.30 1.93 -1.98
CA GLY A 286 23.79 1.57 -0.65
C GLY A 286 23.26 0.14 -0.52
N ALA A 287 22.65 -0.41 -1.58
CA ALA A 287 22.15 -1.79 -1.63
C ALA A 287 23.03 -2.75 -2.47
N SER A 288 24.24 -2.32 -2.87
CA SER A 288 25.09 -3.05 -3.81
C SER A 288 26.07 -4.00 -3.11
N THR A 289 25.54 -4.91 -2.28
CA THR A 289 26.28 -6.05 -1.71
C THR A 289 25.63 -7.36 -2.16
N ASN A 290 26.41 -8.45 -2.18
CA ASN A 290 25.90 -9.78 -2.56
C ASN A 290 24.76 -10.21 -1.63
N GLU A 291 24.92 -9.99 -0.33
CA GLU A 291 23.96 -10.36 0.72
C GLU A 291 22.64 -9.58 0.56
N ALA A 292 22.72 -8.27 0.34
CA ALA A 292 21.52 -7.46 0.11
C ALA A 292 20.79 -7.87 -1.17
N GLN A 293 21.53 -8.09 -2.26
CA GLN A 293 20.95 -8.51 -3.54
C GLN A 293 20.28 -9.88 -3.47
N GLU A 294 20.90 -10.82 -2.75
CA GLU A 294 20.30 -12.13 -2.51
C GLU A 294 19.04 -12.01 -1.64
N SER A 295 19.13 -11.29 -0.53
CA SER A 295 18.01 -11.09 0.40
C SER A 295 16.79 -10.45 -0.27
N VAL A 296 16.96 -9.34 -1.00
CA VAL A 296 15.83 -8.69 -1.70
C VAL A 296 15.27 -9.56 -2.82
N GLY A 297 16.12 -10.37 -3.48
CA GLY A 297 15.70 -11.30 -4.53
C GLY A 297 14.82 -12.43 -3.97
N ILE A 298 15.19 -13.02 -2.85
CA ILE A 298 14.41 -14.07 -2.17
C ILE A 298 13.09 -13.47 -1.63
N GLU A 299 13.16 -12.36 -0.88
CA GLU A 299 11.98 -11.73 -0.26
C GLU A 299 10.91 -11.38 -1.32
N ILE A 300 11.30 -10.79 -2.47
CA ILE A 300 10.32 -10.44 -3.50
C ILE A 300 9.77 -11.67 -4.23
N ALA A 301 10.59 -12.71 -4.42
CA ALA A 301 10.18 -13.96 -5.04
C ALA A 301 9.12 -14.68 -4.19
N GLU A 302 9.33 -14.75 -2.88
CA GLU A 302 8.36 -15.29 -1.93
C GLU A 302 7.06 -14.50 -1.93
N ALA A 303 7.14 -13.16 -1.87
CA ALA A 303 5.96 -12.31 -1.90
C ALA A 303 5.12 -12.49 -3.18
N ILE A 304 5.76 -12.59 -4.34
CA ILE A 304 5.07 -12.84 -5.63
C ILE A 304 4.47 -14.25 -5.67
N ARG A 305 5.21 -15.27 -5.22
CA ARG A 305 4.73 -16.64 -5.14
C ARG A 305 3.46 -16.72 -4.30
N ASP A 306 3.49 -16.19 -3.08
CA ASP A 306 2.38 -16.24 -2.13
C ASP A 306 1.16 -15.50 -2.67
N PHE A 307 1.37 -14.34 -3.31
CA PHE A 307 0.29 -13.61 -3.96
C PHE A 307 -0.36 -14.38 -5.13
N LEU A 308 0.44 -14.97 -6.02
CA LEU A 308 -0.09 -15.68 -7.20
C LEU A 308 -0.78 -16.99 -6.82
N LEU A 309 -0.39 -17.65 -5.72
CA LEU A 309 -0.97 -18.92 -5.26
C LEU A 309 -2.18 -18.72 -4.34
N SER A 310 -2.09 -17.81 -3.38
CA SER A 310 -3.08 -17.67 -2.31
C SER A 310 -3.79 -16.31 -2.29
N GLY A 311 -3.30 -15.33 -3.05
CA GLY A 311 -3.75 -13.93 -2.97
C GLY A 311 -3.20 -13.19 -1.75
N GLU A 312 -2.24 -13.77 -1.01
CA GLU A 312 -1.63 -13.13 0.16
C GLU A 312 -0.70 -12.00 -0.28
N VAL A 313 -0.87 -10.82 0.32
CA VAL A 313 -0.15 -9.61 -0.06
C VAL A 313 0.88 -9.25 1.00
N HIS A 314 2.15 -9.24 0.62
CA HIS A 314 3.26 -8.85 1.49
C HIS A 314 3.92 -7.57 0.99
N ASN A 315 4.15 -6.61 1.89
CA ASN A 315 4.90 -5.38 1.61
C ASN A 315 4.40 -4.61 0.36
N ALA A 316 3.08 -4.54 0.19
CA ALA A 316 2.52 -3.75 -0.90
C ALA A 316 2.65 -2.25 -0.65
N VAL A 317 2.89 -1.49 -1.73
CA VAL A 317 3.05 -0.04 -1.69
C VAL A 317 1.72 0.67 -1.92
N ASN A 318 0.85 0.11 -2.75
CA ASN A 318 -0.41 0.73 -3.19
C ASN A 318 -1.68 0.08 -2.62
N VAL A 319 -1.53 -0.87 -1.70
CA VAL A 319 -2.64 -1.40 -0.89
C VAL A 319 -2.24 -1.46 0.58
N PRO A 320 -3.21 -1.41 1.51
CA PRO A 320 -2.92 -1.51 2.93
C PRO A 320 -2.26 -2.84 3.27
N ASN A 321 -1.14 -2.79 3.97
CA ASN A 321 -0.52 -3.97 4.55
C ASN A 321 -1.28 -4.39 5.82
N VAL A 322 -1.53 -5.68 5.96
CA VAL A 322 -2.22 -6.26 7.10
C VAL A 322 -1.37 -7.38 7.67
N ASP A 323 -1.04 -7.30 8.94
CA ASP A 323 -0.34 -8.38 9.62
C ASP A 323 -1.21 -9.63 9.77
N ALA A 324 -0.59 -10.80 9.98
CA ALA A 324 -1.29 -12.08 10.05
C ALA A 324 -2.36 -12.14 11.15
N ARG A 325 -2.16 -11.44 12.27
CA ARG A 325 -3.12 -11.37 13.37
C ARG A 325 -4.37 -10.59 12.96
N THR A 326 -4.18 -9.42 12.39
CA THR A 326 -5.26 -8.59 11.86
C THR A 326 -5.99 -9.32 10.73
N LEU A 327 -5.25 -9.98 9.81
CA LEU A 327 -5.85 -10.76 8.72
C LEU A 327 -6.75 -11.88 9.23
N ALA A 328 -6.36 -12.58 10.29
CA ALA A 328 -7.19 -13.62 10.91
C ALA A 328 -8.53 -13.06 11.42
N VAL A 329 -8.52 -11.86 12.00
CA VAL A 329 -9.73 -11.18 12.51
C VAL A 329 -10.63 -10.71 11.37
N ILE A 330 -10.07 -10.11 10.32
CA ILE A 330 -10.87 -9.51 9.22
C ILE A 330 -11.29 -10.52 8.15
N ARG A 331 -10.63 -11.67 8.04
CA ARG A 331 -10.87 -12.68 6.99
C ARG A 331 -12.34 -13.04 6.78
N PRO A 332 -13.16 -13.31 7.82
CA PRO A 332 -14.60 -13.59 7.66
C PRO A 332 -15.35 -12.42 7.01
N TRP A 333 -14.97 -11.20 7.37
CA TRP A 333 -15.60 -9.97 6.90
C TRP A 333 -15.29 -9.64 5.44
N LEU A 334 -14.18 -10.13 4.87
CA LEU A 334 -13.78 -9.79 3.51
C LEU A 334 -14.83 -10.22 2.47
N ARG A 335 -15.30 -11.47 2.53
CA ARG A 335 -16.34 -11.97 1.62
C ARG A 335 -17.69 -11.27 1.84
N LEU A 336 -18.04 -11.07 3.10
CA LEU A 336 -19.28 -10.38 3.48
C LEU A 336 -19.29 -8.94 2.98
N ALA A 337 -18.16 -8.24 3.07
CA ALA A 337 -17.99 -6.87 2.61
C ALA A 337 -18.29 -6.69 1.13
N GLU A 338 -17.73 -7.55 0.28
CA GLU A 338 -17.95 -7.51 -1.17
C GLU A 338 -19.42 -7.76 -1.51
N ARG A 339 -20.05 -8.74 -0.85
CA ARG A 339 -21.47 -9.05 -1.04
C ARG A 339 -22.38 -7.91 -0.60
N LEU A 340 -22.09 -7.27 0.55
CA LEU A 340 -22.87 -6.11 1.00
C LEU A 340 -22.73 -4.93 0.03
N GLY A 341 -21.52 -4.65 -0.45
CA GLY A 341 -21.29 -3.63 -1.47
C GLY A 341 -22.13 -3.88 -2.72
N ARG A 342 -22.10 -5.11 -3.24
CA ARG A 342 -22.90 -5.54 -4.39
C ARG A 342 -24.40 -5.43 -4.13
N GLY A 343 -24.85 -5.83 -2.93
CA GLY A 343 -26.26 -5.73 -2.54
C GLY A 343 -26.74 -4.29 -2.46
N VAL A 344 -25.96 -3.41 -1.81
CA VAL A 344 -26.31 -2.00 -1.68
C VAL A 344 -26.33 -1.30 -3.04
N SER A 345 -25.42 -1.62 -3.96
CA SER A 345 -25.41 -1.01 -5.31
C SER A 345 -26.69 -1.26 -6.10
N GLN A 346 -27.39 -2.38 -5.84
CA GLN A 346 -28.65 -2.74 -6.50
C GLN A 346 -29.88 -2.08 -5.87
N LEU A 347 -29.75 -1.61 -4.63
CA LEU A 347 -30.81 -0.89 -3.90
C LEU A 347 -30.60 0.63 -3.93
N ALA A 348 -29.38 1.07 -4.23
CA ALA A 348 -28.96 2.45 -4.17
C ALA A 348 -29.77 3.36 -5.10
N PRO A 349 -29.95 4.64 -4.76
CA PRO A 349 -30.47 5.63 -5.68
C PRO A 349 -29.50 5.85 -6.85
N ASP A 350 -30.02 6.40 -7.96
CA ASP A 350 -29.17 6.82 -9.06
C ASP A 350 -28.21 7.94 -8.63
N ARG A 351 -26.98 7.96 -9.19
CA ARG A 351 -25.96 9.01 -8.95
C ARG A 351 -25.60 9.16 -7.48
N VAL A 352 -25.15 8.05 -6.84
CA VAL A 352 -24.67 8.07 -5.47
C VAL A 352 -23.54 9.09 -5.28
N GLU A 353 -23.62 9.89 -4.22
CA GLU A 353 -22.61 10.87 -3.84
C GLU A 353 -21.70 10.32 -2.73
N ASP A 354 -22.27 9.64 -1.75
CA ASP A 354 -21.57 9.08 -0.60
C ASP A 354 -21.79 7.57 -0.47
N LEU A 355 -20.72 6.84 -0.27
CA LEU A 355 -20.74 5.44 0.17
C LEU A 355 -20.09 5.37 1.55
N ALA A 356 -20.91 5.18 2.59
CA ALA A 356 -20.43 5.08 3.95
C ALA A 356 -20.35 3.62 4.40
N VAL A 357 -19.23 3.28 5.04
CA VAL A 357 -18.98 1.96 5.64
C VAL A 357 -18.79 2.16 7.13
N SER A 358 -19.67 1.57 7.93
CA SER A 358 -19.68 1.75 9.37
C SER A 358 -19.38 0.43 10.07
N TYR A 359 -18.50 0.50 11.05
CA TYR A 359 -17.99 -0.63 11.82
C TYR A 359 -18.36 -0.47 13.29
N SER A 360 -18.80 -1.56 13.93
CA SER A 360 -19.06 -1.60 15.38
C SER A 360 -18.48 -2.87 16.00
N GLY A 361 -18.02 -2.76 17.25
CA GLY A 361 -17.38 -3.85 17.98
C GLY A 361 -15.91 -4.04 17.63
N ALA A 362 -15.35 -5.22 17.91
CA ALA A 362 -13.91 -5.51 17.77
C ALA A 362 -13.37 -5.30 16.35
N ILE A 363 -14.21 -5.46 15.32
CA ILE A 363 -13.84 -5.18 13.95
C ILE A 363 -13.49 -3.70 13.72
N GLY A 364 -14.04 -2.78 14.49
CA GLY A 364 -13.72 -1.36 14.41
C GLY A 364 -12.37 -0.99 15.04
N GLU A 365 -11.78 -1.87 15.85
CA GLU A 365 -10.51 -1.63 16.56
C GLU A 365 -9.26 -1.99 15.72
N VAL A 366 -9.45 -2.67 14.58
CA VAL A 366 -8.37 -3.09 13.68
C VAL A 366 -8.32 -2.23 12.42
N ASN A 367 -7.32 -2.47 11.56
CA ASN A 367 -7.26 -1.84 10.24
C ASN A 367 -8.40 -2.33 9.34
N THR A 368 -9.41 -1.50 9.12
CA THR A 368 -10.63 -1.78 8.35
C THR A 368 -10.49 -1.54 6.85
N GLN A 369 -9.42 -0.90 6.39
CA GLN A 369 -9.26 -0.52 4.98
C GLN A 369 -9.40 -1.68 3.97
N PRO A 370 -8.91 -2.91 4.22
CA PRO A 370 -9.14 -4.03 3.30
C PRO A 370 -10.63 -4.37 3.15
N ILE A 371 -11.40 -4.26 4.22
CA ILE A 371 -12.85 -4.49 4.20
C ILE A 371 -13.55 -3.40 3.40
N THR A 372 -13.25 -2.12 3.68
CA THR A 372 -13.79 -0.98 2.93
C THR A 372 -13.51 -1.12 1.43
N ARG A 373 -12.29 -1.47 1.03
CA ARG A 373 -11.94 -1.67 -0.39
C ARG A 373 -12.78 -2.75 -1.07
N LEU A 374 -13.11 -3.83 -0.37
CA LEU A 374 -13.99 -4.89 -0.89
C LEU A 374 -15.45 -4.46 -0.95
N VAL A 375 -15.93 -3.67 0.01
CA VAL A 375 -17.26 -3.03 -0.09
C VAL A 375 -17.32 -2.16 -1.34
N VAL A 376 -16.33 -1.28 -1.53
CA VAL A 376 -16.26 -0.38 -2.69
C VAL A 376 -16.15 -1.17 -3.99
N LYS A 377 -15.32 -2.21 -4.05
CA LYS A 377 -15.24 -3.12 -5.20
C LYS A 377 -16.62 -3.69 -5.54
N GLY A 378 -17.29 -4.35 -4.58
CA GLY A 378 -18.61 -4.95 -4.79
C GLY A 378 -19.66 -3.93 -5.23
N PHE A 379 -19.61 -2.72 -4.67
CA PHE A 379 -20.50 -1.63 -5.04
C PHE A 379 -20.27 -1.15 -6.49
N LEU A 380 -19.02 -1.00 -6.90
CA LEU A 380 -18.65 -0.48 -8.21
C LEU A 380 -18.74 -1.51 -9.35
N GLU A 381 -18.68 -2.78 -9.05
CA GLU A 381 -18.61 -3.89 -10.03
C GLU A 381 -19.71 -3.80 -11.12
N ARG A 382 -20.88 -3.27 -10.74
CA ARG A 382 -22.01 -3.11 -11.65
C ARG A 382 -22.03 -1.77 -12.39
N ILE A 383 -21.43 -0.72 -11.86
CA ILE A 383 -21.63 0.65 -12.32
C ILE A 383 -20.39 1.28 -12.98
N SER A 384 -19.21 0.71 -12.78
CA SER A 384 -17.96 1.32 -13.24
C SER A 384 -17.66 1.12 -14.73
N GLY A 385 -18.21 0.10 -15.36
CA GLY A 385 -17.90 -0.25 -16.76
C GLY A 385 -16.46 -0.69 -17.01
N CYS A 386 -15.64 -0.85 -15.96
CA CYS A 386 -14.26 -1.34 -16.01
C CYS A 386 -14.04 -2.44 -14.95
N ASP A 387 -12.95 -3.20 -15.11
CA ASP A 387 -12.59 -4.22 -14.12
C ASP A 387 -12.15 -3.54 -12.81
N VAL A 388 -12.96 -3.73 -11.76
CA VAL A 388 -12.67 -3.23 -10.42
C VAL A 388 -12.16 -4.35 -9.53
N ASN A 389 -11.05 -4.07 -8.86
CA ASN A 389 -10.47 -4.95 -7.86
C ASN A 389 -10.10 -4.15 -6.57
N PRO A 390 -9.66 -4.79 -5.47
CA PRO A 390 -9.37 -4.07 -4.23
C PRO A 390 -8.25 -3.01 -4.34
N VAL A 391 -7.42 -3.08 -5.38
CA VAL A 391 -6.33 -2.12 -5.61
C VAL A 391 -6.86 -0.81 -6.15
N ASN A 392 -7.65 -0.88 -7.23
CA ASN A 392 -8.16 0.30 -7.95
C ASN A 392 -9.52 0.81 -7.44
N ALA A 393 -10.21 0.08 -6.56
CA ALA A 393 -11.56 0.42 -6.11
C ALA A 393 -11.69 1.87 -5.61
N MET A 394 -10.75 2.34 -4.77
CA MET A 394 -10.80 3.68 -4.20
C MET A 394 -10.59 4.79 -5.25
N VAL A 395 -9.65 4.57 -6.17
CA VAL A 395 -9.36 5.52 -7.26
C VAL A 395 -10.53 5.57 -8.24
N THR A 396 -11.12 4.40 -8.55
CA THR A 396 -12.31 4.31 -9.40
C THR A 396 -13.51 5.02 -8.78
N ALA A 397 -13.76 4.85 -7.46
CA ALA A 397 -14.80 5.57 -6.75
C ALA A 397 -14.62 7.09 -6.85
N ALA A 398 -13.39 7.57 -6.59
CA ALA A 398 -13.04 8.98 -6.67
C ALA A 398 -13.23 9.54 -8.10
N ALA A 399 -12.85 8.79 -9.14
CA ALA A 399 -13.05 9.18 -10.54
C ALA A 399 -14.54 9.28 -10.93
N LEU A 400 -15.40 8.48 -10.28
CA LEU A 400 -16.87 8.55 -10.44
C LEU A 400 -17.52 9.64 -9.55
N GLY A 401 -16.74 10.38 -8.77
CA GLY A 401 -17.22 11.41 -7.85
C GLY A 401 -17.89 10.84 -6.58
N ILE A 402 -17.68 9.58 -6.25
CA ILE A 402 -18.26 8.93 -5.07
C ILE A 402 -17.29 9.10 -3.90
N ARG A 403 -17.74 9.79 -2.85
CA ARG A 403 -16.98 9.96 -1.62
C ARG A 403 -17.13 8.73 -0.73
N ILE A 404 -16.01 8.14 -0.32
CA ILE A 404 -15.98 6.99 0.60
C ILE A 404 -15.79 7.52 2.02
N VAL A 405 -16.68 7.11 2.94
CA VAL A 405 -16.67 7.52 4.35
C VAL A 405 -16.59 6.28 5.24
N GLU A 406 -15.56 6.19 6.07
CA GLU A 406 -15.47 5.17 7.13
C GLU A 406 -15.93 5.73 8.46
N ASN A 407 -16.86 5.05 9.12
CA ASN A 407 -17.36 5.41 10.43
C ASN A 407 -17.11 4.30 11.45
N ARG A 408 -16.80 4.69 12.67
CA ARG A 408 -16.85 3.81 13.83
C ARG A 408 -18.07 4.21 14.66
N VAL A 409 -18.98 3.27 14.85
CA VAL A 409 -20.24 3.53 15.54
C VAL A 409 -20.32 2.68 16.80
N CYS A 410 -21.00 3.20 17.82
CA CYS A 410 -21.35 2.40 18.98
C CYS A 410 -22.28 1.25 18.57
N ALA A 411 -22.33 0.19 19.40
CA ALA A 411 -23.15 -1.00 19.11
C ALA A 411 -24.57 -0.63 18.68
N LEU A 412 -25.00 -1.13 17.52
CA LEU A 412 -26.34 -0.95 17.01
C LEU A 412 -27.22 -2.13 17.48
N GLY A 413 -28.05 -1.88 18.50
CA GLY A 413 -28.97 -2.88 19.03
C GLY A 413 -28.28 -3.99 19.81
N SER A 414 -28.73 -5.26 19.60
CA SER A 414 -28.29 -6.44 20.36
C SER A 414 -27.04 -7.14 19.80
N TYR A 415 -26.43 -6.61 18.73
CA TYR A 415 -25.31 -7.25 18.05
C TYR A 415 -23.97 -6.71 18.57
N SER A 416 -23.04 -7.61 18.90
CA SER A 416 -21.70 -7.26 19.39
C SER A 416 -20.81 -6.65 18.31
N GLU A 417 -20.98 -7.09 17.06
CA GLU A 417 -20.21 -6.63 15.92
C GLU A 417 -21.10 -6.46 14.70
N ILE A 418 -20.93 -5.39 13.95
CA ILE A 418 -21.64 -5.17 12.71
C ILE A 418 -20.75 -4.56 11.64
N LEU A 419 -21.09 -4.86 10.38
CA LEU A 419 -20.68 -4.15 9.19
C LEU A 419 -21.92 -3.57 8.53
N GLN A 420 -21.98 -2.23 8.40
CA GLN A 420 -23.06 -1.53 7.74
C GLN A 420 -22.52 -0.78 6.53
N VAL A 421 -23.19 -0.92 5.41
CA VAL A 421 -22.89 -0.22 4.16
C VAL A 421 -24.10 0.61 3.78
N SER A 422 -23.90 1.90 3.51
CA SER A 422 -24.97 2.79 3.05
C SER A 422 -24.51 3.65 1.88
N ALA A 423 -25.34 3.72 0.86
CA ALA A 423 -25.17 4.60 -0.31
C ALA A 423 -26.21 5.72 -0.26
N GLN A 424 -25.76 6.98 -0.45
CA GLN A 424 -26.60 8.16 -0.24
C GLN A 424 -26.52 9.12 -1.41
N ARG A 425 -27.66 9.79 -1.68
CA ARG A 425 -27.80 10.95 -2.55
C ARG A 425 -28.81 11.91 -1.94
N GLY A 426 -28.36 13.00 -1.39
CA GLY A 426 -29.22 13.93 -0.69
C GLY A 426 -29.99 13.26 0.44
N LYS A 427 -31.33 13.13 0.32
CA LYS A 427 -32.19 12.46 1.30
C LYS A 427 -32.45 10.98 0.97
N ASP A 428 -32.16 10.57 -0.25
CA ASP A 428 -32.38 9.18 -0.69
C ASP A 428 -31.18 8.33 -0.27
N SER A 429 -31.47 7.17 0.30
CA SER A 429 -30.42 6.24 0.77
C SER A 429 -30.84 4.79 0.63
N ALA A 430 -29.84 3.93 0.48
CA ALA A 430 -29.98 2.49 0.63
C ALA A 430 -28.93 2.00 1.62
N CYS A 431 -29.32 1.08 2.49
CA CYS A 431 -28.46 0.58 3.55
C CYS A 431 -28.64 -0.93 3.74
N MET A 432 -27.53 -1.64 3.95
CA MET A 432 -27.52 -3.02 4.44
C MET A 432 -26.59 -3.14 5.64
N THR A 433 -27.04 -3.86 6.67
CA THR A 433 -26.25 -4.19 7.87
C THR A 433 -26.16 -5.69 8.02
N ALA A 434 -24.97 -6.19 8.30
CA ALA A 434 -24.74 -7.60 8.52
C ALA A 434 -23.85 -7.85 9.75
N THR A 435 -23.96 -9.08 10.27
CA THR A 435 -23.20 -9.60 11.40
C THR A 435 -22.97 -11.11 11.25
N PHE A 436 -22.32 -11.72 12.22
CA PHE A 436 -22.18 -13.17 12.33
C PHE A 436 -22.99 -13.71 13.52
N PHE A 437 -23.70 -14.83 13.31
CA PHE A 437 -24.47 -15.49 14.35
C PHE A 437 -23.68 -16.68 14.91
N GLY A 438 -23.15 -16.50 16.13
CA GLY A 438 -22.41 -17.54 16.87
C GLY A 438 -21.02 -17.83 16.35
N SER A 439 -20.81 -18.04 15.04
CA SER A 439 -19.50 -18.33 14.44
C SER A 439 -19.27 -17.49 13.19
N ALA A 440 -18.01 -17.35 12.81
CA ALA A 440 -17.57 -16.64 11.61
C ALA A 440 -18.07 -17.26 10.28
N ASP A 441 -18.57 -18.49 10.32
CA ASP A 441 -19.11 -19.19 9.15
C ASP A 441 -20.62 -18.96 8.96
N ASN A 442 -21.26 -18.19 9.84
CA ASN A 442 -22.70 -17.95 9.80
C ASN A 442 -23.06 -16.46 9.63
N PRO A 443 -22.70 -15.83 8.49
CA PRO A 443 -23.03 -14.44 8.23
C PRO A 443 -24.54 -14.26 8.01
N ARG A 444 -25.09 -13.15 8.50
CA ARG A 444 -26.50 -12.76 8.31
C ARG A 444 -26.61 -11.28 7.99
N ILE A 445 -27.43 -10.94 7.00
CA ILE A 445 -27.97 -9.60 6.84
C ILE A 445 -29.07 -9.45 7.89
N VAL A 446 -28.90 -8.45 8.77
CA VAL A 446 -29.81 -8.22 9.89
C VAL A 446 -30.67 -6.97 9.72
N ARG A 447 -30.33 -6.13 8.75
CA ARG A 447 -31.09 -4.92 8.44
C ARG A 447 -30.95 -4.54 6.97
N ILE A 448 -32.06 -4.14 6.37
CA ILE A 448 -32.13 -3.52 5.03
C ILE A 448 -32.92 -2.22 5.19
N ASN A 449 -32.30 -1.09 4.89
CA ASN A 449 -32.78 0.25 5.21
C ASN A 449 -33.15 0.37 6.70
N ASP A 450 -34.42 0.72 6.98
CA ASP A 450 -34.98 0.86 8.33
C ASP A 450 -35.58 -0.45 8.90
N ARG A 451 -35.58 -1.54 8.10
CA ARG A 451 -36.26 -2.80 8.46
C ARG A 451 -35.27 -3.85 8.97
N THR A 452 -35.63 -4.47 10.09
CA THR A 452 -34.89 -5.65 10.58
C THR A 452 -35.29 -6.85 9.74
N VAL A 453 -34.30 -7.59 9.26
CA VAL A 453 -34.49 -8.84 8.50
C VAL A 453 -33.51 -9.89 9.01
N GLU A 454 -33.70 -11.14 8.59
CA GLU A 454 -32.69 -12.17 8.75
C GLU A 454 -32.55 -12.92 7.44
N ALA A 455 -31.46 -12.66 6.70
CA ALA A 455 -31.24 -13.30 5.40
C ALA A 455 -29.79 -13.74 5.27
N ALA A 456 -29.56 -14.85 4.54
CA ALA A 456 -28.20 -15.25 4.20
C ALA A 456 -27.63 -14.28 3.15
N PRO A 457 -26.38 -13.77 3.34
CA PRO A 457 -25.79 -12.83 2.39
C PRO A 457 -25.20 -13.57 1.18
N GLU A 458 -26.00 -14.38 0.49
CA GLU A 458 -25.55 -15.18 -0.65
C GLU A 458 -26.68 -15.50 -1.63
N GLY A 459 -26.31 -15.74 -2.88
CA GLY A 459 -27.24 -16.15 -3.93
C GLY A 459 -28.19 -15.04 -4.33
N VAL A 460 -29.47 -15.40 -4.45
CA VAL A 460 -30.54 -14.50 -4.89
C VAL A 460 -31.45 -14.15 -3.72
N LEU A 461 -31.58 -12.85 -3.47
CA LEU A 461 -32.46 -12.31 -2.44
C LEU A 461 -33.63 -11.58 -3.11
N LEU A 462 -34.86 -12.10 -2.95
CA LEU A 462 -36.06 -11.41 -3.37
C LEU A 462 -36.61 -10.59 -2.20
N LEU A 463 -36.69 -9.28 -2.40
CA LEU A 463 -37.21 -8.30 -1.44
C LEU A 463 -38.52 -7.73 -1.94
N PHE A 464 -39.54 -7.66 -1.10
CA PHE A 464 -40.76 -6.93 -1.43
C PHE A 464 -41.37 -6.25 -0.20
N ALA A 465 -41.99 -5.11 -0.43
CA ALA A 465 -42.79 -4.43 0.57
C ALA A 465 -44.28 -4.69 0.33
N ASN A 466 -44.97 -5.00 1.40
CA ASN A 466 -46.41 -5.32 1.35
C ASN A 466 -47.14 -4.82 2.61
N ASP A 467 -48.46 -4.73 2.54
CA ASP A 467 -49.30 -4.64 3.74
C ASP A 467 -49.34 -6.01 4.42
N ASP A 468 -49.21 -6.05 5.75
CA ASP A 468 -49.25 -7.30 6.51
C ASP A 468 -50.69 -7.84 6.57
N ARG A 469 -51.07 -8.67 5.55
CA ARG A 469 -52.37 -9.27 5.45
C ARG A 469 -52.30 -10.80 5.27
N PRO A 470 -53.24 -11.55 5.85
CA PRO A 470 -53.33 -12.98 5.60
C PRO A 470 -53.42 -13.31 4.09
N GLY A 471 -52.70 -14.37 3.67
CA GLY A 471 -52.72 -14.87 2.29
C GLY A 471 -51.53 -14.42 1.43
N ILE A 472 -50.83 -13.32 1.75
CA ILE A 472 -49.69 -12.79 0.95
C ILE A 472 -48.60 -13.83 0.76
N ILE A 473 -48.14 -14.45 1.83
CA ILE A 473 -47.09 -15.46 1.78
C ILE A 473 -47.52 -16.68 0.97
N GLY A 474 -48.78 -17.10 1.12
CA GLY A 474 -49.33 -18.18 0.31
C GLY A 474 -49.38 -17.84 -1.18
N HIS A 475 -49.76 -16.60 -1.52
CA HIS A 475 -49.75 -16.10 -2.90
C HIS A 475 -48.37 -16.14 -3.52
N ILE A 476 -47.37 -15.54 -2.85
CA ILE A 476 -45.98 -15.54 -3.32
C ILE A 476 -45.42 -16.96 -3.43
N GLY A 477 -45.63 -17.80 -2.40
CA GLY A 477 -45.20 -19.20 -2.42
C GLY A 477 -45.82 -20.01 -3.57
N THR A 478 -47.07 -19.75 -3.91
CA THR A 478 -47.76 -20.40 -5.05
C THR A 478 -47.16 -19.98 -6.39
N ILE A 479 -46.91 -18.68 -6.59
CA ILE A 479 -46.29 -18.17 -7.82
C ILE A 479 -44.87 -18.78 -7.97
N LEU A 480 -44.02 -18.67 -6.94
CA LEU A 480 -42.68 -19.23 -7.00
C LEU A 480 -42.67 -20.73 -7.24
N GLY A 481 -43.60 -21.47 -6.58
CA GLY A 481 -43.75 -22.91 -6.77
C GLY A 481 -44.18 -23.31 -8.19
N HIS A 482 -45.11 -22.58 -8.81
CA HIS A 482 -45.52 -22.79 -10.20
C HIS A 482 -44.35 -22.62 -11.16
N HIS A 483 -43.48 -21.68 -10.88
CA HIS A 483 -42.26 -21.42 -11.66
C HIS A 483 -41.05 -22.26 -11.21
N LYS A 484 -41.24 -23.26 -10.31
CA LYS A 484 -40.20 -24.18 -9.80
C LYS A 484 -39.05 -23.48 -9.11
N ILE A 485 -39.29 -22.34 -8.48
CA ILE A 485 -38.33 -21.59 -7.70
C ILE A 485 -38.52 -21.95 -6.23
N ASN A 486 -37.48 -22.54 -5.64
CA ASN A 486 -37.51 -22.92 -4.23
C ASN A 486 -37.11 -21.74 -3.33
N ILE A 487 -37.78 -21.67 -2.15
CA ILE A 487 -37.46 -20.69 -1.09
C ILE A 487 -36.58 -21.38 -0.05
N ALA A 488 -35.34 -20.97 0.06
CA ALA A 488 -34.39 -21.53 1.03
C ALA A 488 -34.61 -20.97 2.45
N SER A 489 -34.92 -19.67 2.56
CA SER A 489 -35.30 -19.04 3.82
C SER A 489 -36.19 -17.83 3.59
N MET A 490 -36.95 -17.44 4.62
CA MET A 490 -37.85 -16.31 4.57
C MET A 490 -37.88 -15.57 5.91
N THR A 491 -37.86 -14.26 5.82
CA THR A 491 -38.12 -13.37 6.97
C THR A 491 -39.12 -12.30 6.59
N LEU A 492 -40.11 -12.09 7.43
CA LEU A 492 -41.09 -11.02 7.34
C LEU A 492 -40.90 -10.06 8.52
N SER A 493 -40.68 -8.80 8.23
CA SER A 493 -40.53 -7.72 9.22
C SER A 493 -41.70 -6.75 9.10
N ARG A 494 -42.41 -6.51 10.21
CA ARG A 494 -43.51 -5.55 10.29
C ARG A 494 -43.32 -4.60 11.49
N GLU A 495 -43.80 -3.37 11.38
CA GLU A 495 -43.80 -2.43 12.50
C GLU A 495 -44.94 -2.68 13.47
N LYS A 496 -46.13 -2.94 12.93
CA LYS A 496 -47.37 -3.20 13.66
C LYS A 496 -48.25 -4.16 12.90
N LEU A 497 -49.15 -4.80 13.61
CA LEU A 497 -50.13 -5.71 13.03
C LEU A 497 -50.97 -5.01 11.93
N GLY A 498 -51.02 -5.60 10.75
CA GLY A 498 -51.72 -5.06 9.58
C GLY A 498 -51.08 -3.85 8.92
N GLY A 499 -49.90 -3.41 9.38
CA GLY A 499 -49.13 -2.28 8.83
C GLY A 499 -48.19 -2.67 7.69
N PRO A 500 -47.35 -1.71 7.24
CA PRO A 500 -46.33 -1.99 6.24
C PRO A 500 -45.34 -3.06 6.72
N ALA A 501 -45.08 -4.02 5.85
CA ALA A 501 -44.11 -5.09 6.08
C ALA A 501 -43.08 -5.14 4.93
N VAL A 502 -41.89 -5.64 5.24
CA VAL A 502 -40.88 -6.01 4.25
C VAL A 502 -40.56 -7.48 4.43
N THR A 503 -40.61 -8.20 3.32
CA THR A 503 -40.30 -9.62 3.28
C THR A 503 -39.01 -9.83 2.47
N ALA A 504 -38.12 -10.65 3.00
CA ALA A 504 -36.89 -11.07 2.38
C ALA A 504 -36.88 -12.58 2.20
N LEU A 505 -36.70 -13.05 0.96
CA LEU A 505 -36.64 -14.47 0.61
C LEU A 505 -35.26 -14.76 0.02
N ASN A 506 -34.51 -15.73 0.56
CA ASN A 506 -33.43 -16.35 -0.17
C ASN A 506 -33.99 -17.42 -1.12
N LEU A 507 -33.65 -17.31 -2.38
CA LEU A 507 -34.13 -18.20 -3.45
C LEU A 507 -32.95 -19.03 -3.99
N ASP A 508 -33.24 -20.29 -4.38
CA ASP A 508 -32.24 -21.18 -4.99
C ASP A 508 -31.97 -20.81 -6.46
N SER A 509 -32.85 -20.06 -7.10
CA SER A 509 -32.69 -19.60 -8.49
C SER A 509 -33.29 -18.21 -8.70
N GLU A 510 -32.81 -17.53 -9.73
CA GLU A 510 -33.26 -16.18 -10.07
C GLU A 510 -34.65 -16.22 -10.71
N PRO A 511 -35.62 -15.42 -10.20
CA PRO A 511 -36.93 -15.29 -10.82
C PRO A 511 -36.83 -14.51 -12.14
N SER A 512 -37.55 -14.97 -13.15
CA SER A 512 -37.67 -14.27 -14.43
C SER A 512 -38.44 -12.94 -14.29
N ALA A 513 -38.29 -12.06 -15.27
CA ALA A 513 -39.07 -10.80 -15.31
C ALA A 513 -40.58 -11.05 -15.29
N GLU A 514 -41.06 -12.17 -15.85
CA GLU A 514 -42.47 -12.59 -15.84
C GLU A 514 -42.93 -12.91 -14.42
N VAL A 515 -42.12 -13.69 -13.66
CA VAL A 515 -42.41 -14.01 -12.25
C VAL A 515 -42.48 -12.75 -11.40
N LEU A 516 -41.53 -11.83 -11.60
CA LEU A 516 -41.52 -10.56 -10.85
C LEU A 516 -42.73 -9.70 -11.18
N LYS A 517 -43.18 -9.69 -12.43
CA LYS A 517 -44.39 -8.99 -12.84
C LYS A 517 -45.62 -9.63 -12.19
N GLU A 518 -45.73 -10.97 -12.18
CA GLU A 518 -46.82 -11.70 -11.56
C GLU A 518 -46.88 -11.41 -10.05
N VAL A 519 -45.75 -11.47 -9.35
CA VAL A 519 -45.65 -11.08 -7.93
C VAL A 519 -46.14 -9.64 -7.71
N SER A 520 -45.75 -8.70 -8.60
CA SER A 520 -46.08 -7.27 -8.47
C SER A 520 -47.54 -6.95 -8.76
N THR A 521 -48.34 -7.88 -9.32
CA THR A 521 -49.77 -7.64 -9.62
C THR A 521 -50.66 -7.64 -8.39
N HIS A 522 -50.19 -8.18 -7.27
CA HIS A 522 -50.99 -8.21 -6.04
C HIS A 522 -51.16 -6.81 -5.46
N PRO A 523 -52.41 -6.34 -5.19
CA PRO A 523 -52.70 -4.95 -4.84
C PRO A 523 -52.09 -4.46 -3.52
N THR A 524 -51.66 -5.38 -2.66
CA THR A 524 -51.01 -5.05 -1.38
C THR A 524 -49.49 -5.10 -1.45
N ILE A 525 -48.88 -5.40 -2.61
CA ILE A 525 -47.46 -5.36 -2.82
C ILE A 525 -47.08 -4.01 -3.45
N HIS A 526 -46.24 -3.23 -2.76
CA HIS A 526 -45.90 -1.89 -3.15
C HIS A 526 -44.68 -1.85 -4.08
N TRP A 527 -43.69 -2.71 -3.83
CA TRP A 527 -42.54 -2.88 -4.70
C TRP A 527 -41.91 -4.26 -4.52
N VAL A 528 -41.21 -4.70 -5.55
CA VAL A 528 -40.45 -5.95 -5.59
C VAL A 528 -39.09 -5.66 -6.16
N LYS A 529 -38.03 -6.17 -5.53
CA LYS A 529 -36.62 -6.06 -5.99
C LYS A 529 -35.93 -7.40 -5.85
N VAL A 530 -35.08 -7.72 -6.82
CA VAL A 530 -34.14 -8.85 -6.76
C VAL A 530 -32.74 -8.30 -6.50
N VAL A 531 -32.05 -8.89 -5.55
CA VAL A 531 -30.65 -8.55 -5.20
C VAL A 531 -29.81 -9.80 -5.34
N LYS A 532 -28.73 -9.73 -6.12
CA LYS A 532 -27.74 -10.81 -6.29
C LYS A 532 -26.53 -10.51 -5.42
N LEU A 533 -26.16 -11.45 -4.55
CA LEU A 533 -25.12 -11.27 -3.55
C LEU A 533 -23.87 -12.08 -3.85
#